data_7b8abebb9ed9004f5e76035d437514ff
#
_entry.id   7b8abebb9ed9004f5e76035d437514ff
#
_cell.length_a   1.000
_cell.length_b   1.000
_cell.length_c   1.000
_cell.angle_alpha   90.00
_cell.angle_beta   90.00
_cell.angle_gamma   90.00
#
_symmetry.space_group_name_H-M   'P 1'
#
loop_
_entity.id
_entity.type
_entity.pdbx_description
1 polymer ?
#
loop_
_entity_poly.entity_id
_entity_poly.type
_entity_poly.pdbx_seq_one_letter_code
_entity_poly.pdbx_strand_id
1 'polypeptide(L)'
;FTDVFKKDKPADRADGPAVIQPDDTQKPDDAQQPSGGADGQDGQTGGDTQQPDNSGSQTGSKTLDTITTDATPYQSGGVYIVGDTGFEMYNYVDSLAKNYGEIVTSVAEQLSGTSTVYALAVPLSSGITLPDALYSDIPGSDQAQAEKNILAAMGENVKTVPLHDVMMSHRGEYIYFRTDHHWTGLGAYYAYREFCGAKGVTPHALSELSLIHI
;
A
#
# COMPACT_ATOMS: atom_id res chain seq x y z
N PHE A 1 2.68 37.67 -0.66
CA PHE A 1 2.76 36.28 -0.16
C PHE A 1 2.04 36.05 1.18
N THR A 2 1.24 36.97 1.68
CA THR A 2 0.58 36.92 3.02
C THR A 2 -0.93 36.78 2.98
N ASP A 3 -1.55 36.61 1.81
CA ASP A 3 -3.03 36.58 1.71
C ASP A 3 -3.68 35.21 1.41
N VAL A 4 -2.90 34.12 1.35
CA VAL A 4 -3.43 32.77 1.02
C VAL A 4 -3.97 32.02 2.25
N PHE A 5 -3.79 32.53 3.47
CA PHE A 5 -4.29 31.90 4.72
C PHE A 5 -5.27 32.78 5.48
N LYS A 6 -6.21 33.44 4.80
CA LYS A 6 -7.41 33.93 5.51
C LYS A 6 -8.32 32.73 5.80
N LYS A 7 -8.31 32.30 7.06
CA LYS A 7 -9.29 31.37 7.61
C LYS A 7 -10.69 31.99 7.45
N ASP A 8 -11.48 31.45 6.56
CA ASP A 8 -12.92 31.65 6.60
C ASP A 8 -13.48 30.90 7.82
N LYS A 9 -14.11 31.66 8.71
CA LYS A 9 -14.78 31.14 9.90
C LYS A 9 -15.91 30.21 9.44
N PRO A 10 -16.02 28.95 9.93
CA PRO A 10 -17.11 28.08 9.56
C PRO A 10 -18.43 28.68 10.02
N ALA A 11 -19.40 28.78 9.10
CA ALA A 11 -20.76 29.09 9.43
C ALA A 11 -21.37 28.00 10.35
N ASP A 12 -22.11 28.40 11.37
CA ASP A 12 -22.82 27.54 12.28
C ASP A 12 -23.65 26.48 11.53
N ARG A 13 -23.25 25.23 11.64
CA ARG A 13 -24.06 24.07 11.26
C ARG A 13 -24.75 23.56 12.52
N ALA A 14 -26.06 23.77 12.56
CA ALA A 14 -26.95 23.16 13.52
C ALA A 14 -27.03 21.65 13.28
N ASP A 15 -26.99 20.90 14.37
CA ASP A 15 -27.45 19.53 14.58
C ASP A 15 -26.98 18.43 13.61
N GLY A 16 -25.82 17.84 13.92
CA GLY A 16 -25.44 16.50 13.50
C GLY A 16 -25.94 15.43 14.47
N PRO A 17 -26.15 14.18 14.02
CA PRO A 17 -26.68 13.11 14.86
C PRO A 17 -25.73 12.76 16.01
N ALA A 18 -26.32 12.41 17.16
CA ALA A 18 -25.66 12.11 18.42
C ALA A 18 -24.59 11.01 18.26
N VAL A 19 -23.37 11.32 18.73
CA VAL A 19 -22.27 10.36 18.91
C VAL A 19 -22.65 9.46 20.07
N ILE A 20 -22.86 8.16 19.80
CA ILE A 20 -23.00 7.13 20.81
C ILE A 20 -21.61 6.83 21.35
N GLN A 21 -21.35 7.18 22.61
CA GLN A 21 -20.13 6.77 23.31
C GLN A 21 -20.25 5.28 23.71
N PRO A 22 -19.20 4.47 23.59
CA PRO A 22 -19.20 3.12 24.14
C PRO A 22 -19.18 3.17 25.67
N ASP A 23 -20.03 2.34 26.28
CA ASP A 23 -20.14 2.13 27.73
C ASP A 23 -18.92 1.37 28.26
N ASP A 24 -18.15 1.99 29.14
CA ASP A 24 -16.93 1.46 29.76
C ASP A 24 -17.23 0.62 31.01
N THR A 25 -18.07 -0.41 30.88
CA THR A 25 -18.27 -1.36 31.98
C THR A 25 -18.39 -2.79 31.48
N GLN A 26 -17.22 -3.43 31.24
CA GLN A 26 -17.08 -4.89 31.50
C GLN A 26 -15.60 -5.30 31.45
N LYS A 27 -15.05 -5.49 32.64
CA LYS A 27 -13.78 -6.13 32.90
C LYS A 27 -14.02 -7.65 32.92
N PRO A 28 -13.32 -8.47 32.13
CA PRO A 28 -13.35 -9.92 32.33
C PRO A 28 -12.36 -10.35 33.40
N ASP A 29 -12.83 -11.23 34.27
CA ASP A 29 -12.13 -11.88 35.36
C ASP A 29 -11.02 -12.83 34.90
N ASP A 30 -10.05 -13.01 35.80
CA ASP A 30 -8.94 -13.94 35.79
C ASP A 30 -9.34 -15.38 35.40
N ALA A 31 -8.60 -15.98 34.48
CA ALA A 31 -8.57 -17.43 34.32
C ALA A 31 -7.12 -17.94 34.18
N GLN A 32 -6.64 -18.38 35.31
CA GLN A 32 -5.68 -19.45 35.62
C GLN A 32 -4.89 -20.12 34.49
N GLN A 33 -3.59 -20.04 34.68
CA GLN A 33 -2.51 -20.79 34.08
C GLN A 33 -2.49 -22.25 34.63
N PRO A 34 -2.28 -23.28 33.84
CA PRO A 34 -1.78 -24.57 34.33
C PRO A 34 -0.28 -24.70 34.11
N SER A 35 0.40 -25.02 35.18
CA SER A 35 1.80 -25.40 35.29
C SER A 35 2.03 -26.89 35.03
N GLY A 36 3.22 -27.23 34.53
CA GLY A 36 3.88 -28.54 34.64
C GLY A 36 3.85 -29.34 33.35
N GLY A 37 4.92 -29.90 32.95
CA GLY A 37 6.03 -30.56 33.48
C GLY A 37 6.90 -31.14 32.35
N ALA A 38 8.10 -31.41 32.69
CA ALA A 38 9.30 -31.73 31.96
C ALA A 38 9.32 -33.08 31.22
N ASP A 39 10.39 -33.20 30.43
CA ASP A 39 11.24 -34.33 30.06
C ASP A 39 11.14 -34.92 28.67
N GLY A 40 12.37 -34.92 28.04
CA GLY A 40 12.82 -36.08 27.31
C GLY A 40 13.45 -35.84 25.93
N GLN A 41 14.72 -35.51 25.91
CA GLN A 41 15.85 -36.11 25.17
C GLN A 41 15.76 -36.48 23.67
N ASP A 42 16.78 -35.94 22.96
CA ASP A 42 17.64 -36.51 21.93
C ASP A 42 17.12 -36.88 20.53
N GLY A 43 17.79 -36.23 19.56
CA GLY A 43 17.72 -36.65 18.14
C GLY A 43 18.46 -35.70 17.20
N GLN A 44 19.80 -35.76 17.23
CA GLN A 44 20.74 -35.12 16.35
C GLN A 44 20.68 -35.73 14.93
N THR A 45 20.56 -34.86 13.88
CA THR A 45 21.19 -34.95 12.54
C THR A 45 20.75 -33.72 11.77
N GLY A 46 21.64 -32.81 11.39
CA GLY A 46 22.59 -32.89 10.33
C GLY A 46 22.09 -32.19 9.07
N GLY A 47 22.61 -30.97 8.79
CA GLY A 47 22.97 -30.53 7.46
C GLY A 47 21.85 -29.89 6.62
N ASP A 48 21.87 -28.66 6.38
CA ASP A 48 22.28 -27.90 5.20
C ASP A 48 21.72 -26.49 5.26
N THR A 49 22.58 -25.59 5.64
CA THR A 49 22.45 -24.16 5.39
C THR A 49 22.62 -23.93 3.89
N GLN A 50 21.54 -23.82 3.15
CA GLN A 50 21.55 -23.17 1.85
C GLN A 50 21.17 -21.71 2.03
N GLN A 51 22.20 -20.88 1.99
CA GLN A 51 22.14 -19.45 1.81
C GLN A 51 21.62 -19.19 0.40
N PRO A 52 20.57 -18.37 0.19
CA PRO A 52 20.20 -17.98 -1.16
C PRO A 52 21.21 -16.95 -1.68
N ASP A 53 21.98 -17.35 -2.67
CA ASP A 53 22.84 -16.49 -3.46
C ASP A 53 22.05 -15.37 -4.12
N ASN A 54 22.42 -14.17 -3.77
CA ASN A 54 21.92 -12.95 -4.38
C ASN A 54 22.86 -12.54 -5.51
N SER A 55 22.74 -13.16 -6.66
CA SER A 55 23.29 -12.60 -7.92
C SER A 55 22.56 -13.17 -9.12
N GLY A 56 21.84 -12.31 -9.80
CA GLY A 56 21.26 -12.65 -11.10
C GLY A 56 20.16 -11.70 -11.49
N SER A 57 20.51 -10.63 -12.17
CA SER A 57 19.58 -9.93 -13.07
C SER A 57 19.06 -10.97 -14.08
N GLN A 58 17.96 -11.63 -13.76
CA GLN A 58 17.21 -12.44 -14.69
C GLN A 58 16.04 -11.63 -15.19
N THR A 59 16.17 -11.08 -16.40
CA THR A 59 15.06 -10.69 -17.28
C THR A 59 14.32 -11.95 -17.76
N GLY A 60 13.80 -12.71 -16.82
CA GLY A 60 12.80 -13.73 -17.07
C GLY A 60 11.44 -13.08 -16.81
N SER A 61 10.55 -13.11 -17.77
CA SER A 61 9.15 -12.75 -17.57
C SER A 61 8.59 -13.61 -16.43
N LYS A 62 8.58 -13.07 -15.20
CA LYS A 62 7.97 -13.74 -14.04
C LYS A 62 6.47 -13.80 -14.34
N THR A 63 5.93 -15.00 -14.45
CA THR A 63 4.47 -15.18 -14.54
C THR A 63 3.87 -14.58 -13.28
N LEU A 64 2.89 -13.70 -13.45
CA LEU A 64 2.18 -13.09 -12.30
C LEU A 64 1.41 -14.19 -11.55
N ASP A 65 1.38 -14.09 -10.23
CA ASP A 65 0.57 -14.97 -9.41
C ASP A 65 -0.91 -14.77 -9.72
N THR A 66 -1.64 -15.86 -9.90
CA THR A 66 -3.10 -15.82 -10.09
C THR A 66 -3.77 -15.79 -8.73
N ILE A 67 -4.65 -14.81 -8.51
CA ILE A 67 -5.46 -14.74 -7.30
C ILE A 67 -6.87 -15.23 -7.63
N THR A 68 -7.31 -16.26 -6.92
CA THR A 68 -8.62 -16.88 -7.10
C THR A 68 -9.50 -16.69 -5.86
N THR A 69 -10.82 -16.75 -6.04
CA THR A 69 -11.81 -16.76 -4.96
C THR A 69 -13.03 -17.55 -5.38
N ASP A 70 -13.68 -18.18 -4.42
CA ASP A 70 -15.03 -18.75 -4.52
C ASP A 70 -16.08 -17.87 -3.81
N ALA A 71 -15.65 -16.79 -3.18
CA ALA A 71 -16.54 -15.85 -2.51
C ALA A 71 -17.34 -15.01 -3.52
N THR A 72 -18.63 -14.88 -3.29
CA THR A 72 -19.48 -13.96 -4.06
C THR A 72 -19.23 -12.52 -3.58
N PRO A 73 -18.81 -11.60 -4.46
CA PRO A 73 -18.59 -10.22 -4.07
C PRO A 73 -19.91 -9.50 -3.80
N TYR A 74 -19.89 -8.53 -2.89
CA TYR A 74 -20.99 -7.60 -2.71
C TYR A 74 -20.48 -6.18 -2.44
N GLN A 75 -21.28 -5.18 -2.80
CA GLN A 75 -20.92 -3.79 -2.62
C GLN A 75 -21.50 -3.23 -1.32
N SER A 76 -20.67 -2.49 -0.58
CA SER A 76 -21.08 -1.70 0.58
C SER A 76 -20.49 -0.29 0.46
N GLY A 77 -21.33 0.68 0.09
CA GLY A 77 -20.87 2.04 -0.21
C GLY A 77 -19.87 2.08 -1.37
N GLY A 78 -18.69 2.65 -1.15
CA GLY A 78 -17.58 2.74 -2.10
C GLY A 78 -16.63 1.54 -2.10
N VAL A 79 -16.97 0.46 -1.40
CA VAL A 79 -16.11 -0.71 -1.20
C VAL A 79 -16.80 -1.96 -1.72
N TYR A 80 -16.06 -2.80 -2.45
CA TYR A 80 -16.44 -4.18 -2.75
C TYR A 80 -15.83 -5.10 -1.72
N ILE A 81 -16.65 -5.99 -1.16
CA ILE A 81 -16.24 -6.98 -0.17
C ILE A 81 -16.22 -8.34 -0.85
N VAL A 82 -15.07 -9.00 -0.78
CA VAL A 82 -14.84 -10.35 -1.33
C VAL A 82 -14.28 -11.21 -0.21
N GLY A 83 -15.10 -12.12 0.31
CA GLY A 83 -14.73 -12.90 1.49
C GLY A 83 -14.48 -12.02 2.72
N ASP A 84 -13.25 -12.01 3.20
CA ASP A 84 -12.78 -11.21 4.34
C ASP A 84 -12.03 -9.92 3.96
N THR A 85 -12.05 -9.56 2.68
CA THR A 85 -11.26 -8.45 2.15
C THR A 85 -12.15 -7.38 1.50
N GLY A 86 -11.90 -6.12 1.85
CA GLY A 86 -12.52 -4.95 1.25
C GLY A 86 -11.62 -4.30 0.19
N PHE A 87 -12.19 -4.00 -0.97
CA PHE A 87 -11.53 -3.34 -2.09
C PHE A 87 -12.20 -2.02 -2.38
N GLU A 88 -11.48 -0.91 -2.20
CA GLU A 88 -11.99 0.41 -2.57
C GLU A 88 -12.05 0.54 -4.10
N MET A 89 -13.14 1.14 -4.58
CA MET A 89 -13.28 1.45 -5.99
C MET A 89 -12.42 2.67 -6.34
N TYR A 90 -11.61 2.51 -7.39
CA TYR A 90 -10.76 3.57 -7.89
C TYR A 90 -11.37 4.22 -9.13
N ASN A 91 -11.51 5.55 -9.10
CA ASN A 91 -11.98 6.33 -10.23
C ASN A 91 -10.92 7.38 -10.61
N TYR A 92 -10.30 7.19 -11.77
CA TYR A 92 -9.35 8.15 -12.32
C TYR A 92 -10.09 9.37 -12.88
N VAL A 93 -9.57 10.56 -12.58
CA VAL A 93 -10.07 11.84 -13.13
C VAL A 93 -8.89 12.61 -13.70
N ASP A 94 -8.85 12.75 -15.02
CA ASP A 94 -7.73 13.34 -15.77
C ASP A 94 -7.40 14.78 -15.32
N SER A 95 -8.42 15.61 -15.09
CA SER A 95 -8.22 16.99 -14.62
C SER A 95 -7.59 17.06 -13.22
N LEU A 96 -7.90 16.10 -12.33
CA LEU A 96 -7.29 16.03 -11.01
C LEU A 96 -5.84 15.55 -11.09
N ALA A 97 -5.54 14.59 -11.96
CA ALA A 97 -4.18 14.13 -12.20
C ALA A 97 -3.29 15.26 -12.76
N LYS A 98 -3.79 16.03 -13.72
CA LYS A 98 -3.10 17.20 -14.28
C LYS A 98 -2.85 18.28 -13.24
N ASN A 99 -3.89 18.66 -12.48
CA ASN A 99 -3.74 19.64 -11.40
C ASN A 99 -2.74 19.19 -10.32
N TYR A 100 -2.76 17.91 -9.95
CA TYR A 100 -1.77 17.34 -9.04
C TYR A 100 -0.35 17.44 -9.62
N GLY A 101 -0.17 17.10 -10.91
CA GLY A 101 1.11 17.22 -11.61
C GLY A 101 1.64 18.65 -11.63
N GLU A 102 0.79 19.64 -11.90
CA GLU A 102 1.14 21.07 -11.88
C GLU A 102 1.60 21.52 -10.48
N ILE A 103 0.88 21.11 -9.43
CA ILE A 103 1.23 21.45 -8.05
C ILE A 103 2.59 20.85 -7.67
N VAL A 104 2.81 19.56 -7.93
CA VAL A 104 4.07 18.88 -7.59
C VAL A 104 5.24 19.47 -8.39
N THR A 105 5.01 19.80 -9.65
CA THR A 105 6.01 20.46 -10.53
C THR A 105 6.40 21.82 -9.97
N SER A 106 5.42 22.64 -9.58
CA SER A 106 5.67 23.95 -8.97
C SER A 106 6.46 23.85 -7.68
N VAL A 107 6.21 22.84 -6.84
CA VAL A 107 7.00 22.58 -5.63
C VAL A 107 8.44 22.21 -6.00
N ALA A 108 8.63 21.36 -7.01
CA ALA A 108 9.96 20.96 -7.46
C ALA A 108 10.76 22.13 -8.04
N GLU A 109 10.10 23.05 -8.75
CA GLU A 109 10.69 24.28 -9.24
C GLU A 109 11.17 25.18 -8.09
N GLN A 110 10.34 25.38 -7.08
CA GLN A 110 10.68 26.19 -5.91
C GLN A 110 11.83 25.62 -5.08
N LEU A 111 11.98 24.29 -5.08
CA LEU A 111 13.05 23.58 -4.38
C LEU A 111 14.30 23.35 -5.24
N SER A 112 14.31 23.84 -6.48
CA SER A 112 15.44 23.67 -7.40
C SER A 112 16.75 24.17 -6.79
N GLY A 113 17.80 23.34 -6.88
CA GLY A 113 19.11 23.62 -6.31
C GLY A 113 19.26 23.32 -4.81
N THR A 114 18.16 23.03 -4.10
CA THR A 114 18.19 22.70 -2.66
C THR A 114 17.72 21.27 -2.38
N SER A 115 16.72 20.77 -3.10
CA SER A 115 16.15 19.44 -2.88
C SER A 115 15.66 18.81 -4.18
N THR A 116 15.67 17.48 -4.24
CA THR A 116 15.06 16.72 -5.33
C THR A 116 13.70 16.24 -4.90
N VAL A 117 12.68 16.48 -5.71
CA VAL A 117 11.31 15.99 -5.49
C VAL A 117 11.11 14.66 -6.21
N TYR A 118 10.60 13.67 -5.49
CA TYR A 118 10.21 12.37 -6.02
C TYR A 118 8.71 12.21 -5.90
N ALA A 119 8.05 11.72 -6.94
CA ALA A 119 6.62 11.41 -6.96
C ALA A 119 6.42 9.90 -7.13
N LEU A 120 5.72 9.31 -6.19
CA LEU A 120 5.32 7.90 -6.18
C LEU A 120 3.80 7.83 -6.22
N ALA A 121 3.23 7.13 -7.20
CA ALA A 121 1.80 6.87 -7.27
C ALA A 121 1.53 5.46 -6.74
N VAL A 122 0.97 5.37 -5.54
CA VAL A 122 0.70 4.08 -4.87
C VAL A 122 -0.63 3.54 -5.37
N PRO A 123 -0.68 2.34 -6.00
CA PRO A 123 -1.94 1.73 -6.40
C PRO A 123 -2.73 1.24 -5.18
N LEU A 124 -4.06 1.21 -5.28
CA LEU A 124 -4.92 0.57 -4.29
C LEU A 124 -4.89 -0.95 -4.44
N SER A 125 -5.27 -1.65 -3.37
CA SER A 125 -5.40 -3.12 -3.36
C SER A 125 -6.31 -3.65 -4.47
N SER A 126 -7.36 -2.91 -4.84
CA SER A 126 -8.26 -3.25 -5.95
C SER A 126 -7.59 -3.31 -7.32
N GLY A 127 -6.47 -2.61 -7.52
CA GLY A 127 -5.68 -2.69 -8.75
C GLY A 127 -4.64 -3.81 -8.75
N ILE A 128 -4.32 -4.39 -7.59
CA ILE A 128 -3.20 -5.30 -7.41
C ILE A 128 -3.65 -6.69 -6.95
N THR A 129 -4.39 -6.78 -5.85
CA THR A 129 -4.71 -8.05 -5.19
C THR A 129 -6.17 -8.50 -5.36
N LEU A 130 -6.95 -7.79 -6.17
CA LEU A 130 -8.29 -8.23 -6.53
C LEU A 130 -8.20 -9.61 -7.23
N PRO A 131 -9.08 -10.57 -6.91
CA PRO A 131 -9.14 -11.84 -7.64
C PRO A 131 -9.37 -11.64 -9.14
N ASP A 132 -8.63 -12.38 -9.96
CA ASP A 132 -8.55 -12.13 -11.40
C ASP A 132 -9.90 -12.22 -12.12
N ALA A 133 -10.77 -13.15 -11.68
CA ALA A 133 -12.10 -13.32 -12.26
C ALA A 133 -13.04 -12.14 -11.99
N LEU A 134 -12.72 -11.25 -11.05
CA LEU A 134 -13.60 -10.14 -10.65
C LEU A 134 -13.24 -8.81 -11.28
N TYR A 135 -12.12 -8.71 -12.00
CA TYR A 135 -11.71 -7.44 -12.62
C TYR A 135 -12.73 -6.89 -13.63
N SER A 136 -13.47 -7.77 -14.34
CA SER A 136 -14.50 -7.34 -15.28
C SER A 136 -15.82 -6.91 -14.60
N ASP A 137 -16.07 -7.39 -13.39
CA ASP A 137 -17.34 -7.26 -12.70
C ASP A 137 -17.37 -6.10 -11.71
N ILE A 138 -16.19 -5.69 -11.24
CA ILE A 138 -16.05 -4.60 -10.28
C ILE A 138 -15.70 -3.31 -11.03
N PRO A 139 -16.56 -2.28 -10.99
CA PRO A 139 -16.32 -1.03 -11.69
C PRO A 139 -15.12 -0.30 -11.09
N GLY A 140 -14.28 0.24 -11.97
CA GLY A 140 -13.10 1.01 -11.58
C GLY A 140 -12.28 1.39 -12.81
N SER A 141 -11.38 2.35 -12.61
CA SER A 141 -10.42 2.73 -13.64
C SER A 141 -9.20 1.80 -13.61
N ASP A 142 -8.61 1.57 -14.78
CA ASP A 142 -7.31 0.89 -14.90
C ASP A 142 -6.23 1.68 -14.14
N GLN A 143 -5.73 1.10 -13.05
CA GLN A 143 -4.74 1.75 -12.18
C GLN A 143 -3.35 1.77 -12.78
N ALA A 144 -2.99 0.81 -13.65
CA ALA A 144 -1.74 0.86 -14.40
C ALA A 144 -1.71 2.04 -15.38
N GLN A 145 -2.83 2.27 -16.09
CA GLN A 145 -2.95 3.41 -16.99
C GLN A 145 -3.05 4.73 -16.21
N ALA A 146 -3.76 4.72 -15.08
CA ALA A 146 -3.88 5.90 -14.21
C ALA A 146 -2.51 6.33 -13.66
N GLU A 147 -1.68 5.40 -13.18
CA GLU A 147 -0.31 5.69 -12.74
C GLU A 147 0.50 6.35 -13.86
N LYS A 148 0.49 5.79 -15.05
CA LYS A 148 1.18 6.35 -16.23
C LYS A 148 0.74 7.78 -16.50
N ASN A 149 -0.55 8.05 -16.47
CA ASN A 149 -1.11 9.37 -16.72
C ASN A 149 -0.74 10.37 -15.60
N ILE A 150 -0.81 9.95 -14.33
CA ILE A 150 -0.43 10.78 -13.18
C ILE A 150 1.05 11.15 -13.26
N LEU A 151 1.92 10.18 -13.51
CA LEU A 151 3.36 10.41 -13.56
C LEU A 151 3.76 11.21 -14.82
N ALA A 152 3.06 11.03 -15.94
CA ALA A 152 3.27 11.82 -17.15
C ALA A 152 2.84 13.29 -17.02
N ALA A 153 1.97 13.61 -16.06
CA ALA A 153 1.59 15.00 -15.75
C ALA A 153 2.66 15.77 -14.95
N MET A 154 3.71 15.10 -14.48
CA MET A 154 4.82 15.72 -13.75
C MET A 154 5.79 16.42 -14.70
N GLY A 155 6.35 17.55 -14.28
CA GLY A 155 7.43 18.25 -15.00
C GLY A 155 8.76 17.50 -14.90
N GLU A 156 9.68 17.82 -15.81
CA GLU A 156 11.01 17.17 -15.94
C GLU A 156 11.88 17.26 -14.69
N ASN A 157 11.63 18.23 -13.83
CA ASN A 157 12.33 18.45 -12.57
C ASN A 157 11.80 17.55 -11.42
N VAL A 158 10.74 16.79 -11.64
CA VAL A 158 10.22 15.78 -10.71
C VAL A 158 10.75 14.39 -11.11
N LYS A 159 11.29 13.66 -10.16
CA LYS A 159 11.70 12.27 -10.37
C LYS A 159 10.51 11.36 -10.08
N THR A 160 10.00 10.68 -11.11
CA THR A 160 8.87 9.77 -10.98
C THR A 160 9.33 8.35 -10.66
N VAL A 161 8.60 7.68 -9.76
CA VAL A 161 8.85 6.29 -9.35
C VAL A 161 7.57 5.48 -9.56
N PRO A 162 7.43 4.75 -10.67
CA PRO A 162 6.28 3.90 -10.92
C PRO A 162 6.28 2.70 -9.96
N LEU A 163 5.12 2.35 -9.41
CA LEU A 163 4.98 1.29 -8.41
C LEU A 163 4.05 0.16 -8.86
N HIS A 164 3.17 0.39 -9.83
CA HIS A 164 2.16 -0.60 -10.21
C HIS A 164 2.77 -1.96 -10.58
N ASP A 165 3.77 -1.98 -11.44
CA ASP A 165 4.35 -3.24 -11.93
C ASP A 165 5.10 -4.01 -10.84
N VAL A 166 5.82 -3.31 -9.95
CA VAL A 166 6.47 -3.97 -8.82
C VAL A 166 5.45 -4.54 -7.84
N MET A 167 4.37 -3.82 -7.53
CA MET A 167 3.31 -4.33 -6.68
C MET A 167 2.62 -5.54 -7.32
N MET A 168 2.34 -5.50 -8.62
CA MET A 168 1.81 -6.64 -9.37
C MET A 168 2.72 -7.86 -9.31
N SER A 169 4.05 -7.68 -9.36
CA SER A 169 5.00 -8.80 -9.29
C SER A 169 5.03 -9.49 -7.91
N HIS A 170 4.48 -8.84 -6.89
CA HIS A 170 4.39 -9.33 -5.50
C HIS A 170 2.95 -9.55 -5.03
N ARG A 171 1.97 -9.57 -5.95
CA ARG A 171 0.54 -9.61 -5.63
C ARG A 171 0.10 -10.86 -4.86
N GLY A 172 0.84 -11.94 -4.91
CA GLY A 172 0.60 -13.16 -4.15
C GLY A 172 1.03 -13.08 -2.68
N GLU A 173 1.72 -12.01 -2.29
CA GLU A 173 2.20 -11.79 -0.93
C GLU A 173 1.23 -10.89 -0.15
N TYR A 174 1.34 -10.88 1.18
CA TYR A 174 0.49 -10.01 2.02
C TYR A 174 1.01 -8.57 2.03
N ILE A 175 0.83 -7.87 0.90
CA ILE A 175 1.32 -6.51 0.68
C ILE A 175 0.27 -5.41 0.89
N TYR A 176 -1.01 -5.78 1.08
CA TYR A 176 -2.10 -4.90 1.48
C TYR A 176 -2.87 -5.49 2.65
N PHE A 177 -3.40 -4.61 3.52
CA PHE A 177 -4.33 -5.03 4.56
C PHE A 177 -5.68 -5.42 3.94
N ARG A 178 -6.40 -6.35 4.59
CA ARG A 178 -7.69 -6.84 4.08
C ARG A 178 -8.85 -5.90 4.37
N THR A 179 -8.79 -5.20 5.50
CA THR A 179 -9.88 -4.33 5.97
C THR A 179 -9.51 -2.85 6.02
N ASP A 180 -8.41 -2.52 5.38
CA ASP A 180 -7.87 -1.17 5.29
C ASP A 180 -7.28 -0.98 3.89
N HIS A 181 -7.38 0.24 3.33
CA HIS A 181 -6.86 0.55 1.99
C HIS A 181 -5.34 0.69 1.91
N HIS A 182 -4.65 0.69 3.05
CA HIS A 182 -3.21 0.84 3.06
C HIS A 182 -2.47 -0.44 2.68
N TRP A 183 -1.28 -0.27 2.17
CA TRP A 183 -0.29 -1.33 2.07
C TRP A 183 0.22 -1.74 3.45
N THR A 184 0.77 -2.96 3.54
CA THR A 184 1.49 -3.44 4.74
C THR A 184 2.92 -2.90 4.74
N GLY A 185 3.66 -3.14 5.83
CA GLY A 185 5.10 -2.86 5.87
C GLY A 185 5.88 -3.56 4.76
N LEU A 186 5.43 -4.75 4.33
CA LEU A 186 6.05 -5.46 3.20
C LEU A 186 5.77 -4.74 1.86
N GLY A 187 4.54 -4.27 1.63
CA GLY A 187 4.21 -3.47 0.45
C GLY A 187 5.02 -2.17 0.41
N ALA A 188 5.11 -1.46 1.54
CA ALA A 188 5.92 -0.25 1.66
C ALA A 188 7.42 -0.53 1.41
N TYR A 189 7.93 -1.70 1.80
CA TYR A 189 9.31 -2.11 1.51
C TYR A 189 9.60 -2.24 0.02
N TYR A 190 8.69 -2.79 -0.77
CA TYR A 190 8.88 -2.86 -2.22
C TYR A 190 8.92 -1.46 -2.86
N ALA A 191 8.05 -0.55 -2.43
CA ALA A 191 8.11 0.84 -2.88
C ALA A 191 9.40 1.55 -2.45
N TYR A 192 9.90 1.29 -1.24
CA TYR A 192 11.18 1.79 -0.77
C TYR A 192 12.34 1.33 -1.65
N ARG A 193 12.35 0.08 -2.11
CA ARG A 193 13.37 -0.42 -3.03
C ARG A 193 13.36 0.32 -4.36
N GLU A 194 12.18 0.56 -4.94
CA GLU A 194 12.04 1.33 -6.18
C GLU A 194 12.51 2.78 -5.99
N PHE A 195 12.15 3.41 -4.86
CA PHE A 195 12.64 4.74 -4.51
C PHE A 195 14.17 4.77 -4.38
N CYS A 196 14.78 3.79 -3.72
CA CYS A 196 16.24 3.67 -3.61
C CYS A 196 16.89 3.55 -4.98
N GLY A 197 16.32 2.74 -5.90
CA GLY A 197 16.77 2.63 -7.28
C GLY A 197 16.72 3.96 -8.01
N ALA A 198 15.60 4.68 -7.93
CA ALA A 198 15.44 6.01 -8.54
C ALA A 198 16.41 7.04 -7.97
N LYS A 199 16.77 6.92 -6.69
CA LYS A 199 17.73 7.78 -6.00
C LYS A 199 19.19 7.38 -6.26
N GLY A 200 19.45 6.17 -6.77
CA GLY A 200 20.80 5.64 -6.97
C GLY A 200 21.50 5.22 -5.69
N VAL A 201 20.73 4.75 -4.68
CA VAL A 201 21.26 4.22 -3.42
C VAL A 201 20.88 2.76 -3.25
N THR A 202 21.72 1.99 -2.56
CA THR A 202 21.42 0.58 -2.26
C THR A 202 20.37 0.50 -1.15
N PRO A 203 19.25 -0.21 -1.36
CA PRO A 203 18.26 -0.42 -0.31
C PRO A 203 18.82 -1.37 0.77
N HIS A 204 18.38 -1.19 2.01
CA HIS A 204 18.60 -2.17 3.05
C HIS A 204 17.87 -3.48 2.72
N ALA A 205 18.44 -4.62 3.10
CA ALA A 205 17.76 -5.90 2.98
C ALA A 205 16.55 -5.96 3.94
N LEU A 206 15.51 -6.69 3.54
CA LEU A 206 14.28 -6.83 4.37
C LEU A 206 14.62 -7.38 5.77
N SER A 207 15.59 -8.28 5.87
CA SER A 207 16.07 -8.86 7.13
C SER A 207 16.75 -7.87 8.08
N GLU A 208 17.20 -6.72 7.57
CA GLU A 208 17.81 -5.65 8.37
C GLU A 208 16.77 -4.66 8.92
N LEU A 209 15.53 -4.74 8.45
CA LEU A 209 14.44 -3.86 8.81
C LEU A 209 13.50 -4.55 9.80
N SER A 210 13.15 -3.86 10.88
CA SER A 210 12.09 -4.32 11.78
C SER A 210 10.74 -3.84 11.24
N LEU A 211 9.95 -4.73 10.66
CA LEU A 211 8.59 -4.43 10.21
C LEU A 211 7.52 -4.65 11.30
N ILE A 212 7.95 -4.87 12.55
CA ILE A 212 7.07 -5.31 13.66
C ILE A 212 6.37 -4.12 14.34
N HIS A 213 6.75 -2.89 14.06
CA HIS A 213 6.24 -1.70 14.75
C HIS A 213 5.40 -0.78 13.85
N ILE A 214 4.56 -1.38 13.02
CA ILE A 214 3.52 -0.64 12.31
C ILE A 214 2.16 -1.13 12.77
#